data_56483f0d5b92cd147d372e595481f3dc
#
_entry.id   56483f0d5b92cd147d372e595481f3dc
#
_cell.length_a   1.000
_cell.length_b   1.000
_cell.length_c   1.000
_cell.angle_alpha   90.00
_cell.angle_beta   90.00
_cell.angle_gamma   90.00
#
_symmetry.space_group_name_H-M   'P 1'
#
loop_
_entity.id
_entity.type
_entity.pdbx_description
1 polymer ?
#
loop_
_entity_poly.entity_id
_entity_poly.type
_entity_poly.pdbx_seq_one_letter_code
_entity_poly.pdbx_strand_id
1 'polypeptide(L)'
;MALQGHIDSYYAATAHGFEDHAALTESVEVDICIVGGGYTGLSTALHLAEKGYQVTLLEAEKVGWGASGRNGGHVGIGQRVEQDGLEKMLGLDHAKKLWQYGIAAVDLVKELIAKHDIDCDLKHGSIHLASKNSHVDGMEEDIEHLAKVYGYEDIRYCDKAEVSQMIGSEGFHAGHLDSRSITIHPLNYLLGLAAAAKAAGVTIYENSRVTSIDYNEPAIIHTANGQVTAKTLVLACNGYLGKLNKKAAGKIMPINNFVIATEPLPEQTARDLIRDDVGAQDSLFVINYWRLSGDNRLVFGGGENYTSKFPSDIKSFVQKCMLKIYPQLQDTKIDYGWGGTLAI
;
A
#
# COMPACT_ATOMS: atom_id res chain seq x y z
N MET A 1 10.01 -20.07 7.34
CA MET A 1 11.19 -19.18 7.53
C MET A 1 10.87 -17.86 6.87
N ALA A 2 11.16 -16.72 7.50
CA ALA A 2 10.95 -15.41 6.84
C ALA A 2 11.76 -15.32 5.54
N LEU A 3 11.25 -14.60 4.56
CA LEU A 3 11.87 -14.38 3.27
C LEU A 3 13.23 -13.68 3.44
N GLN A 4 14.30 -14.32 2.98
CA GLN A 4 15.67 -13.82 3.17
C GLN A 4 15.86 -12.46 2.45
N GLY A 5 16.46 -11.49 3.15
CA GLY A 5 16.68 -10.14 2.63
C GLY A 5 15.55 -9.16 2.88
N HIS A 6 14.38 -9.61 3.38
CA HIS A 6 13.30 -8.75 3.89
C HIS A 6 13.42 -8.54 5.39
N ILE A 7 12.70 -7.53 5.90
CA ILE A 7 12.57 -7.32 7.35
C ILE A 7 11.70 -8.43 7.96
N ASP A 8 11.87 -8.63 9.26
CA ASP A 8 11.00 -9.52 10.03
C ASP A 8 9.59 -8.92 10.11
N SER A 9 8.67 -9.47 9.33
CA SER A 9 7.27 -9.06 9.25
C SER A 9 6.37 -10.26 8.97
N TYR A 10 5.09 -10.13 9.29
CA TYR A 10 4.09 -11.12 8.92
C TYR A 10 4.13 -11.41 7.40
N TYR A 11 4.24 -10.37 6.60
CA TYR A 11 4.26 -10.53 5.14
C TYR A 11 5.49 -11.30 4.65
N ALA A 12 6.67 -11.03 5.19
CA ALA A 12 7.87 -11.78 4.83
C ALA A 12 7.85 -13.24 5.33
N ALA A 13 7.15 -13.49 6.45
CA ALA A 13 7.02 -14.84 7.01
C ALA A 13 6.02 -15.72 6.24
N THR A 14 5.05 -15.11 5.56
CA THR A 14 3.95 -15.79 4.85
C THR A 14 3.98 -15.61 3.33
N ALA A 15 4.98 -14.87 2.81
CA ALA A 15 5.16 -14.67 1.38
C ALA A 15 5.46 -16.00 0.66
N HIS A 16 4.92 -16.13 -0.54
CA HIS A 16 5.16 -17.24 -1.47
C HIS A 16 5.39 -16.71 -2.89
N GLY A 17 5.80 -17.61 -3.80
CA GLY A 17 6.06 -17.21 -5.19
C GLY A 17 7.31 -16.34 -5.36
N PHE A 18 8.20 -16.33 -4.39
CA PHE A 18 9.43 -15.55 -4.44
C PHE A 18 10.42 -16.13 -5.45
N GLU A 19 11.01 -15.24 -6.24
CA GLU A 19 12.11 -15.53 -7.15
C GLU A 19 13.28 -14.57 -6.91
N ASP A 20 14.49 -15.10 -6.81
CA ASP A 20 15.70 -14.28 -6.70
C ASP A 20 16.09 -13.68 -8.05
N HIS A 21 16.47 -12.41 -8.04
CA HIS A 21 17.02 -11.72 -9.20
C HIS A 21 18.50 -11.39 -8.99
N ALA A 22 19.31 -11.54 -10.04
CA ALA A 22 20.73 -11.24 -9.99
C ALA A 22 20.99 -9.76 -9.71
N ALA A 23 22.14 -9.44 -9.13
CA ALA A 23 22.63 -8.06 -9.07
C ALA A 23 23.18 -7.63 -10.43
N LEU A 24 23.08 -6.33 -10.74
CA LEU A 24 23.67 -5.74 -11.93
C LEU A 24 25.22 -5.70 -11.77
N THR A 25 25.92 -6.41 -12.67
CA THR A 25 27.40 -6.50 -12.67
C THR A 25 28.03 -6.07 -13.99
N GLU A 26 27.24 -5.57 -14.94
CA GLU A 26 27.66 -5.22 -16.28
C GLU A 26 27.12 -3.87 -16.74
N SER A 27 27.48 -3.44 -17.94
CA SER A 27 26.89 -2.28 -18.61
C SER A 27 25.77 -2.73 -19.53
N VAL A 28 24.57 -2.16 -19.35
CA VAL A 28 23.37 -2.52 -20.13
C VAL A 28 22.82 -1.28 -20.83
N GLU A 29 22.36 -1.43 -22.06
CA GLU A 29 21.63 -0.40 -22.81
C GLU A 29 20.17 -0.80 -22.99
N VAL A 30 19.23 0.11 -22.67
CA VAL A 30 17.79 -0.15 -22.75
C VAL A 30 17.01 1.09 -23.18
N ASP A 31 15.73 0.89 -23.53
CA ASP A 31 14.85 2.04 -23.78
C ASP A 31 14.50 2.74 -22.46
N ILE A 32 14.19 1.95 -21.42
CA ILE A 32 13.67 2.49 -20.15
C ILE A 32 14.36 1.82 -18.98
N CYS A 33 14.92 2.65 -18.07
CA CYS A 33 15.39 2.21 -16.77
C CYS A 33 14.45 2.70 -15.68
N ILE A 34 14.03 1.80 -14.79
CA ILE A 34 13.16 2.09 -13.64
C ILE A 34 13.95 1.85 -12.37
N VAL A 35 13.95 2.82 -11.44
CA VAL A 35 14.63 2.70 -10.15
C VAL A 35 13.60 2.55 -9.05
N GLY A 36 13.55 1.37 -8.44
CA GLY A 36 12.67 0.98 -7.35
C GLY A 36 11.68 -0.12 -7.72
N GLY A 37 11.77 -1.27 -7.01
CA GLY A 37 10.95 -2.47 -7.18
C GLY A 37 9.69 -2.50 -6.30
N GLY A 38 9.02 -1.35 -6.14
CA GLY A 38 7.72 -1.23 -5.49
C GLY A 38 6.54 -1.26 -6.48
N TYR A 39 5.32 -0.99 -6.03
CA TYR A 39 4.10 -0.98 -6.87
C TYR A 39 4.25 -0.13 -8.13
N THR A 40 4.69 1.12 -7.97
CA THR A 40 4.86 2.06 -9.09
C THR A 40 5.87 1.54 -10.11
N GLY A 41 7.03 1.06 -9.63
CA GLY A 41 8.09 0.57 -10.52
C GLY A 41 7.68 -0.67 -11.28
N LEU A 42 7.14 -1.68 -10.60
CA LEU A 42 6.73 -2.93 -11.23
C LEU A 42 5.54 -2.77 -12.17
N SER A 43 4.52 -2.01 -11.78
CA SER A 43 3.38 -1.72 -12.65
C SER A 43 3.83 -0.95 -13.91
N THR A 44 4.70 0.06 -13.74
CA THR A 44 5.27 0.80 -14.88
C THR A 44 6.08 -0.13 -15.80
N ALA A 45 6.92 -0.99 -15.21
CA ALA A 45 7.75 -1.93 -15.95
C ALA A 45 6.90 -2.90 -16.79
N LEU A 46 5.89 -3.53 -16.15
CA LEU A 46 4.98 -4.46 -16.82
C LEU A 46 4.28 -3.81 -18.01
N HIS A 47 3.62 -2.66 -17.82
CA HIS A 47 2.85 -2.01 -18.86
C HIS A 47 3.71 -1.47 -20.01
N LEU A 48 4.95 -1.07 -19.74
CA LEU A 48 5.87 -0.63 -20.78
C LEU A 48 6.45 -1.81 -21.57
N ALA A 49 6.78 -2.92 -20.91
CA ALA A 49 7.21 -4.15 -21.56
C ALA A 49 6.11 -4.74 -22.46
N GLU A 50 4.85 -4.75 -21.98
CA GLU A 50 3.68 -5.16 -22.80
C GLU A 50 3.48 -4.30 -24.06
N LYS A 51 4.01 -3.06 -24.07
CA LYS A 51 4.04 -2.17 -25.24
C LYS A 51 5.27 -2.36 -26.13
N GLY A 52 6.13 -3.32 -25.80
CA GLY A 52 7.30 -3.68 -26.61
C GLY A 52 8.58 -2.89 -26.30
N TYR A 53 8.63 -2.08 -25.21
CA TYR A 53 9.85 -1.41 -24.79
C TYR A 53 10.80 -2.39 -24.10
N GLN A 54 12.10 -2.20 -24.29
CA GLN A 54 13.13 -2.88 -23.49
C GLN A 54 13.25 -2.18 -22.15
N VAL A 55 12.84 -2.87 -21.07
CA VAL A 55 12.76 -2.31 -19.70
C VAL A 55 13.70 -3.03 -18.77
N THR A 56 14.51 -2.26 -18.06
CA THR A 56 15.31 -2.73 -16.90
C THR A 56 14.84 -2.05 -15.63
N LEU A 57 14.64 -2.83 -14.58
CA LEU A 57 14.29 -2.36 -13.24
C LEU A 57 15.44 -2.63 -12.28
N LEU A 58 15.86 -1.60 -11.53
CA LEU A 58 16.89 -1.67 -10.49
C LEU A 58 16.26 -1.51 -9.11
N GLU A 59 16.40 -2.53 -8.27
CA GLU A 59 15.99 -2.49 -6.86
C GLU A 59 17.23 -2.52 -5.95
N ALA A 60 17.24 -1.65 -4.96
CA ALA A 60 18.37 -1.51 -4.05
C ALA A 60 18.57 -2.70 -3.12
N GLU A 61 17.48 -3.35 -2.74
CA GLU A 61 17.42 -4.50 -1.83
C GLU A 61 16.74 -5.68 -2.56
N LYS A 62 15.59 -6.12 -2.07
CA LYS A 62 14.70 -7.12 -2.67
C LYS A 62 13.43 -6.48 -3.22
N VAL A 63 12.84 -7.07 -4.24
CA VAL A 63 11.52 -6.63 -4.74
C VAL A 63 10.53 -6.53 -3.57
N GLY A 64 9.88 -5.38 -3.41
CA GLY A 64 8.93 -5.16 -2.31
C GLY A 64 9.54 -4.90 -0.95
N TRP A 65 10.85 -4.72 -0.84
CA TRP A 65 11.49 -4.40 0.43
C TRP A 65 11.02 -3.08 1.04
N GLY A 66 10.66 -2.10 0.22
CA GLY A 66 10.17 -0.78 0.66
C GLY A 66 8.74 -0.80 1.19
N ALA A 67 8.11 0.39 1.27
CA ALA A 67 6.77 0.58 1.81
C ALA A 67 5.70 -0.26 1.11
N SER A 68 5.88 -0.58 -0.16
CA SER A 68 4.93 -1.40 -0.94
C SER A 68 4.75 -2.81 -0.39
N GLY A 69 5.78 -3.44 0.17
CA GLY A 69 5.68 -4.75 0.82
C GLY A 69 5.43 -4.70 2.33
N ARG A 70 5.13 -3.52 2.89
CA ARG A 70 5.03 -3.29 4.35
C ARG A 70 3.74 -2.61 4.79
N ASN A 71 2.89 -2.15 3.87
CA ASN A 71 1.67 -1.40 4.17
C ASN A 71 0.54 -2.30 4.69
N GLY A 72 -0.61 -1.71 5.04
CA GLY A 72 -1.75 -2.44 5.58
C GLY A 72 -2.50 -3.33 4.61
N GLY A 73 -2.20 -3.24 3.32
CA GLY A 73 -2.86 -4.03 2.27
C GLY A 73 -4.22 -3.48 1.83
N HIS A 74 -4.57 -2.26 2.20
CA HIS A 74 -5.81 -1.60 1.76
C HIS A 74 -5.63 -1.04 0.34
N VAL A 75 -6.60 -1.30 -0.53
CA VAL A 75 -6.70 -0.78 -1.90
C VAL A 75 -8.05 -0.10 -2.03
N GLY A 76 -8.08 1.19 -1.79
CA GLY A 76 -9.30 2.01 -1.75
C GLY A 76 -9.35 3.05 -2.86
N ILE A 77 -10.55 3.57 -3.12
CA ILE A 77 -10.81 4.63 -4.07
C ILE A 77 -10.60 5.99 -3.38
N GLY A 78 -10.21 6.97 -4.17
CA GLY A 78 -10.07 8.35 -3.74
C GLY A 78 -8.65 8.86 -3.77
N GLN A 79 -8.52 10.12 -3.41
CA GLN A 79 -7.27 10.84 -3.30
C GLN A 79 -7.01 11.16 -1.82
N ARG A 80 -5.83 11.70 -1.50
CA ARG A 80 -5.53 12.15 -0.14
C ARG A 80 -6.44 13.30 0.35
N VAL A 81 -6.89 14.16 -0.58
CA VAL A 81 -7.84 15.23 -0.33
C VAL A 81 -9.24 14.71 -0.61
N GLU A 82 -10.16 14.96 0.30
CA GLU A 82 -11.57 14.59 0.13
C GLU A 82 -12.15 15.21 -1.15
N GLN A 83 -13.19 14.58 -1.70
CA GLN A 83 -13.67 14.91 -3.04
C GLN A 83 -14.23 16.34 -3.14
N ASP A 84 -14.93 16.82 -2.11
CA ASP A 84 -15.40 18.20 -2.01
C ASP A 84 -14.25 19.22 -1.99
N GLY A 85 -13.14 18.87 -1.33
CA GLY A 85 -11.91 19.65 -1.32
C GLY A 85 -11.29 19.74 -2.71
N LEU A 86 -11.26 18.64 -3.46
CA LEU A 86 -10.77 18.60 -4.84
C LEU A 86 -11.63 19.46 -5.77
N GLU A 87 -12.96 19.44 -5.61
CA GLU A 87 -13.88 20.29 -6.37
C GLU A 87 -13.60 21.77 -6.14
N LYS A 88 -13.42 22.16 -4.88
CA LYS A 88 -13.07 23.54 -4.50
C LYS A 88 -11.72 23.99 -5.04
N MET A 89 -10.72 23.10 -5.05
CA MET A 89 -9.35 23.40 -5.48
C MET A 89 -9.19 23.43 -7.00
N LEU A 90 -9.85 22.53 -7.72
CA LEU A 90 -9.55 22.23 -9.12
C LEU A 90 -10.76 22.41 -10.05
N GLY A 91 -11.97 22.60 -9.50
CA GLY A 91 -13.21 22.58 -10.21
C GLY A 91 -13.73 21.17 -10.50
N LEU A 92 -15.04 21.05 -10.75
CA LEU A 92 -15.76 19.78 -10.84
C LEU A 92 -15.21 18.84 -11.93
N ASP A 93 -14.86 19.39 -13.11
CA ASP A 93 -14.39 18.57 -14.24
C ASP A 93 -13.05 17.86 -13.93
N HIS A 94 -12.12 18.55 -13.26
CA HIS A 94 -10.85 17.95 -12.87
C HIS A 94 -11.03 16.99 -11.68
N ALA A 95 -11.90 17.34 -10.72
CA ALA A 95 -12.24 16.47 -9.62
C ALA A 95 -12.86 15.15 -10.10
N LYS A 96 -13.77 15.19 -11.08
CA LYS A 96 -14.33 13.99 -11.73
C LYS A 96 -13.27 13.11 -12.40
N LYS A 97 -12.30 13.71 -13.09
CA LYS A 97 -11.20 12.95 -13.70
C LYS A 97 -10.34 12.25 -12.65
N LEU A 98 -10.02 12.93 -11.55
CA LEU A 98 -9.26 12.32 -10.45
C LEU A 98 -10.03 11.18 -9.79
N TRP A 99 -11.35 11.33 -9.61
CA TRP A 99 -12.23 10.27 -9.12
C TRP A 99 -12.20 9.04 -10.04
N GLN A 100 -12.36 9.26 -11.34
CA GLN A 100 -12.27 8.18 -12.34
C GLN A 100 -10.91 7.47 -12.33
N TYR A 101 -9.81 8.20 -12.15
CA TYR A 101 -8.49 7.58 -11.97
C TYR A 101 -8.40 6.76 -10.69
N GLY A 102 -9.03 7.18 -9.60
CA GLY A 102 -9.12 6.40 -8.37
C GLY A 102 -9.86 5.07 -8.57
N ILE A 103 -11.01 5.10 -9.26
CA ILE A 103 -11.76 3.90 -9.63
C ILE A 103 -10.93 3.00 -10.53
N ALA A 104 -10.38 3.55 -11.61
CA ALA A 104 -9.59 2.78 -12.57
C ALA A 104 -8.34 2.14 -11.93
N ALA A 105 -7.75 2.78 -10.91
CA ALA A 105 -6.60 2.22 -10.20
C ALA A 105 -6.97 0.98 -9.37
N VAL A 106 -8.12 0.99 -8.69
CA VAL A 106 -8.62 -0.18 -7.94
C VAL A 106 -8.97 -1.31 -8.91
N ASP A 107 -9.67 -0.99 -10.01
CA ASP A 107 -10.03 -1.97 -11.03
C ASP A 107 -8.79 -2.59 -11.67
N LEU A 108 -7.77 -1.79 -12.01
CA LEU A 108 -6.52 -2.28 -12.56
C LEU A 108 -5.82 -3.27 -11.61
N VAL A 109 -5.82 -3.01 -10.29
CA VAL A 109 -5.25 -3.97 -9.31
C VAL A 109 -6.01 -5.30 -9.38
N LYS A 110 -7.35 -5.28 -9.41
CA LYS A 110 -8.17 -6.49 -9.53
C LYS A 110 -7.94 -7.22 -10.87
N GLU A 111 -7.86 -6.47 -11.96
CA GLU A 111 -7.58 -7.01 -13.29
C GLU A 111 -6.21 -7.70 -13.35
N LEU A 112 -5.17 -7.09 -12.79
CA LEU A 112 -3.83 -7.66 -12.74
C LEU A 112 -3.79 -8.92 -11.88
N ILE A 113 -4.48 -8.92 -10.72
CA ILE A 113 -4.60 -10.11 -9.87
C ILE A 113 -5.24 -11.25 -10.66
N ALA A 114 -6.37 -11.00 -11.32
CA ALA A 114 -7.08 -12.02 -12.09
C ALA A 114 -6.30 -12.45 -13.35
N LYS A 115 -5.73 -11.52 -14.11
CA LYS A 115 -4.99 -11.78 -15.35
C LYS A 115 -3.74 -12.65 -15.13
N HIS A 116 -3.05 -12.43 -14.02
CA HIS A 116 -1.78 -13.10 -13.72
C HIS A 116 -1.90 -14.15 -12.61
N ASP A 117 -3.14 -14.50 -12.21
CA ASP A 117 -3.44 -15.50 -11.17
C ASP A 117 -2.62 -15.26 -9.88
N ILE A 118 -2.63 -14.01 -9.40
CA ILE A 118 -1.82 -13.61 -8.24
C ILE A 118 -2.54 -14.02 -6.95
N ASP A 119 -2.00 -15.01 -6.24
CA ASP A 119 -2.49 -15.40 -4.93
C ASP A 119 -2.01 -14.40 -3.85
N CYS A 120 -2.89 -13.47 -3.47
CA CYS A 120 -2.57 -12.38 -2.54
C CYS A 120 -3.64 -12.14 -1.47
N ASP A 121 -4.40 -13.16 -1.05
CA ASP A 121 -5.42 -13.06 0.02
C ASP A 121 -6.37 -11.86 -0.23
N LEU A 122 -6.93 -11.77 -1.45
CA LEU A 122 -7.85 -10.71 -1.83
C LEU A 122 -9.18 -10.85 -1.10
N LYS A 123 -9.59 -9.79 -0.41
CA LYS A 123 -10.90 -9.68 0.25
C LYS A 123 -11.61 -8.40 -0.17
N HIS A 124 -12.93 -8.45 -0.24
CA HIS A 124 -13.75 -7.34 -0.72
C HIS A 124 -14.29 -6.48 0.42
N GLY A 125 -14.40 -5.19 0.15
CA GLY A 125 -14.98 -4.21 1.04
C GLY A 125 -13.97 -3.51 1.95
N SER A 126 -14.23 -2.23 2.19
CA SER A 126 -13.53 -1.41 3.18
C SER A 126 -14.52 -0.48 3.87
N ILE A 127 -14.45 -0.40 5.21
CA ILE A 127 -15.27 0.52 5.99
C ILE A 127 -14.43 1.65 6.56
N HIS A 128 -14.89 2.89 6.37
CA HIS A 128 -14.35 4.08 7.01
C HIS A 128 -15.23 4.46 8.18
N LEU A 129 -14.65 4.64 9.36
CA LEU A 129 -15.33 4.69 10.65
C LEU A 129 -15.21 6.06 11.31
N ALA A 130 -16.30 6.66 11.68
CA ALA A 130 -16.36 7.92 12.42
C ALA A 130 -15.93 7.73 13.88
N SER A 131 -14.71 8.15 14.21
CA SER A 131 -14.16 8.09 15.59
C SER A 131 -14.75 9.13 16.54
N LYS A 132 -15.46 10.12 16.01
CA LYS A 132 -16.13 11.18 16.79
C LYS A 132 -17.51 11.44 16.21
N ASN A 133 -18.43 11.91 17.06
CA ASN A 133 -19.77 12.26 16.59
C ASN A 133 -19.75 13.37 15.52
N SER A 134 -18.84 14.33 15.64
CA SER A 134 -18.67 15.40 14.64
C SER A 134 -18.10 14.91 13.29
N HIS A 135 -17.64 13.67 13.18
CA HIS A 135 -17.22 13.06 11.92
C HIS A 135 -18.36 12.31 11.20
N VAL A 136 -19.54 12.26 11.82
CA VAL A 136 -20.77 11.73 11.22
C VAL A 136 -21.47 12.78 10.38
N ASP A 137 -21.36 14.06 10.81
CA ASP A 137 -22.00 15.19 10.13
C ASP A 137 -21.55 15.26 8.66
N GLY A 138 -22.50 15.28 7.73
CA GLY A 138 -22.23 15.33 6.29
C GLY A 138 -21.94 13.98 5.61
N MET A 139 -21.83 12.88 6.35
CA MET A 139 -21.46 11.56 5.76
C MET A 139 -22.50 11.04 4.77
N GLU A 140 -23.79 11.20 5.09
CA GLU A 140 -24.88 10.81 4.19
C GLU A 140 -24.97 11.73 2.98
N GLU A 141 -24.80 13.05 3.19
CA GLU A 141 -24.76 14.05 2.11
C GLU A 141 -23.59 13.79 1.14
N ASP A 142 -22.41 13.40 1.67
CA ASP A 142 -21.25 13.06 0.85
C ASP A 142 -21.52 11.82 -0.01
N ILE A 143 -22.14 10.77 0.56
CA ILE A 143 -22.56 9.57 -0.17
C ILE A 143 -23.58 9.92 -1.26
N GLU A 144 -24.60 10.72 -0.92
CA GLU A 144 -25.57 11.19 -1.90
C GLU A 144 -24.92 12.03 -3.01
N HIS A 145 -23.95 12.87 -2.66
CA HIS A 145 -23.20 13.66 -3.63
C HIS A 145 -22.41 12.77 -4.59
N LEU A 146 -21.71 11.76 -4.08
CA LEU A 146 -21.00 10.79 -4.90
C LEU A 146 -21.94 10.04 -5.86
N ALA A 147 -23.10 9.63 -5.38
CA ALA A 147 -24.09 8.96 -6.23
C ALA A 147 -24.62 9.90 -7.32
N LYS A 148 -25.06 11.13 -6.96
CA LYS A 148 -25.69 12.08 -7.88
C LYS A 148 -24.71 12.69 -8.89
N VAL A 149 -23.50 13.03 -8.45
CA VAL A 149 -22.55 13.82 -9.26
C VAL A 149 -21.54 12.93 -9.97
N TYR A 150 -21.13 11.83 -9.34
CA TYR A 150 -20.09 10.93 -9.86
C TYR A 150 -20.66 9.59 -10.36
N GLY A 151 -21.96 9.30 -10.12
CA GLY A 151 -22.59 8.02 -10.45
C GLY A 151 -21.98 6.85 -9.66
N TYR A 152 -21.50 7.12 -8.43
CA TYR A 152 -20.84 6.12 -7.60
C TYR A 152 -21.80 5.59 -6.54
N GLU A 153 -22.25 4.34 -6.70
CA GLU A 153 -23.25 3.68 -5.85
C GLU A 153 -22.68 2.51 -5.03
N ASP A 154 -21.37 2.23 -5.16
CA ASP A 154 -20.71 1.14 -4.45
C ASP A 154 -20.43 1.46 -2.96
N ILE A 155 -20.85 2.62 -2.47
CA ILE A 155 -20.68 3.09 -1.10
C ILE A 155 -22.04 3.27 -0.41
N ARG A 156 -22.12 2.88 0.86
CA ARG A 156 -23.33 3.07 1.66
C ARG A 156 -23.03 3.49 3.10
N TYR A 157 -23.95 4.22 3.69
CA TYR A 157 -23.91 4.56 5.11
C TYR A 157 -24.18 3.35 5.99
N CYS A 158 -23.52 3.30 7.14
CA CYS A 158 -23.72 2.34 8.22
C CYS A 158 -23.91 3.11 9.52
N ASP A 159 -25.05 2.92 10.16
CA ASP A 159 -25.31 3.56 11.45
C ASP A 159 -24.47 2.95 12.58
N LYS A 160 -24.54 3.56 13.77
CA LYS A 160 -23.79 3.11 14.93
C LYS A 160 -24.08 1.66 15.31
N ALA A 161 -25.31 1.21 15.20
CA ALA A 161 -25.71 -0.15 15.59
C ALA A 161 -25.13 -1.18 14.62
N GLU A 162 -25.17 -0.88 13.33
CA GLU A 162 -24.58 -1.73 12.29
C GLU A 162 -23.06 -1.78 12.42
N VAL A 163 -22.41 -0.61 12.60
CA VAL A 163 -20.94 -0.53 12.78
C VAL A 163 -20.49 -1.33 13.99
N SER A 164 -21.18 -1.20 15.15
CA SER A 164 -20.85 -1.96 16.35
C SER A 164 -20.91 -3.47 16.13
N GLN A 165 -21.90 -3.96 15.37
CA GLN A 165 -22.03 -5.37 15.01
C GLN A 165 -20.98 -5.84 13.99
N MET A 166 -20.65 -4.96 13.02
CA MET A 166 -19.70 -5.29 11.96
C MET A 166 -18.25 -5.32 12.45
N ILE A 167 -17.89 -4.35 13.31
CA ILE A 167 -16.49 -4.11 13.74
C ILE A 167 -16.22 -4.62 15.16
N GLY A 168 -17.24 -5.06 15.91
CA GLY A 168 -17.05 -5.59 17.27
C GLY A 168 -16.45 -4.57 18.26
N SER A 169 -16.73 -3.29 18.06
CA SER A 169 -16.24 -2.19 18.90
C SER A 169 -17.32 -1.11 19.05
N GLU A 170 -17.48 -0.63 20.28
CA GLU A 170 -18.39 0.48 20.61
C GLU A 170 -17.76 1.88 20.40
N GLY A 171 -16.50 1.92 19.95
CA GLY A 171 -15.72 3.17 19.86
C GLY A 171 -16.08 4.07 18.66
N PHE A 172 -17.01 3.66 17.79
CA PHE A 172 -17.37 4.38 16.57
C PHE A 172 -18.83 4.83 16.57
N HIS A 173 -19.11 5.94 15.87
CA HIS A 173 -20.41 6.58 15.86
C HIS A 173 -21.24 6.27 14.61
N ALA A 174 -20.58 6.02 13.49
CA ALA A 174 -21.13 5.62 12.19
C ALA A 174 -19.97 5.18 11.29
N GLY A 175 -20.26 4.83 10.05
CA GLY A 175 -19.27 4.58 9.03
C GLY A 175 -19.86 4.58 7.62
N HIS A 176 -19.01 4.47 6.63
CA HIS A 176 -19.44 4.14 5.27
C HIS A 176 -18.66 2.92 4.76
N LEU A 177 -19.39 1.98 4.20
CA LEU A 177 -18.85 0.75 3.60
C LEU A 177 -18.76 0.94 2.10
N ASP A 178 -17.56 0.81 1.57
CA ASP A 178 -17.27 0.78 0.13
C ASP A 178 -17.04 -0.68 -0.30
N SER A 179 -17.94 -1.20 -1.11
CA SER A 179 -17.90 -2.59 -1.60
C SER A 179 -16.92 -2.80 -2.76
N ARG A 180 -16.50 -1.72 -3.44
CA ARG A 180 -15.55 -1.78 -4.55
C ARG A 180 -14.11 -1.87 -4.07
N SER A 181 -13.79 -1.28 -2.94
CA SER A 181 -12.48 -1.38 -2.28
C SER A 181 -12.16 -2.82 -1.89
N ILE A 182 -10.88 -3.13 -1.80
CA ILE A 182 -10.39 -4.47 -1.42
C ILE A 182 -9.27 -4.38 -0.41
N THR A 183 -8.95 -5.51 0.22
CA THR A 183 -7.68 -5.70 0.92
C THR A 183 -6.91 -6.87 0.32
N ILE A 184 -5.59 -6.82 0.44
CA ILE A 184 -4.68 -7.83 -0.13
C ILE A 184 -3.51 -8.12 0.82
N HIS A 185 -2.80 -9.21 0.58
CA HIS A 185 -1.46 -9.44 1.10
C HIS A 185 -0.46 -8.67 0.21
N PRO A 186 0.07 -7.51 0.65
CA PRO A 186 0.76 -6.56 -0.23
C PRO A 186 2.04 -7.11 -0.84
N LEU A 187 2.79 -7.93 -0.10
CA LEU A 187 4.03 -8.51 -0.61
C LEU A 187 3.76 -9.60 -1.65
N ASN A 188 2.76 -10.47 -1.45
CA ASN A 188 2.39 -11.48 -2.45
C ASN A 188 1.90 -10.83 -3.75
N TYR A 189 1.09 -9.78 -3.66
CA TYR A 189 0.70 -9.01 -4.85
C TYR A 189 1.92 -8.45 -5.61
N LEU A 190 2.91 -7.91 -4.88
CA LEU A 190 4.15 -7.40 -5.47
C LEU A 190 4.98 -8.49 -6.15
N LEU A 191 5.14 -9.63 -5.51
CA LEU A 191 5.88 -10.77 -6.07
C LEU A 191 5.20 -11.30 -7.34
N GLY A 192 3.86 -11.35 -7.34
CA GLY A 192 3.08 -11.68 -8.52
C GLY A 192 3.26 -10.67 -9.66
N LEU A 193 3.28 -9.36 -9.35
CA LEU A 193 3.60 -8.33 -10.35
C LEU A 193 5.02 -8.46 -10.90
N ALA A 194 6.00 -8.81 -10.08
CA ALA A 194 7.38 -9.02 -10.53
C ALA A 194 7.48 -10.21 -11.47
N ALA A 195 6.79 -11.32 -11.15
CA ALA A 195 6.71 -12.49 -12.02
C ALA A 195 6.04 -12.14 -13.37
N ALA A 196 4.95 -11.38 -13.35
CA ALA A 196 4.27 -10.90 -14.55
C ALA A 196 5.17 -9.97 -15.39
N ALA A 197 5.87 -9.03 -14.76
CA ALA A 197 6.80 -8.13 -15.43
C ALA A 197 7.95 -8.90 -16.10
N LYS A 198 8.53 -9.88 -15.40
CA LYS A 198 9.56 -10.76 -15.94
C LYS A 198 9.03 -11.57 -17.14
N ALA A 199 7.85 -12.15 -17.03
CA ALA A 199 7.22 -12.88 -18.12
C ALA A 199 6.96 -11.99 -19.37
N ALA A 200 6.71 -10.69 -19.16
CA ALA A 200 6.58 -9.69 -20.22
C ALA A 200 7.94 -9.22 -20.79
N GLY A 201 9.08 -9.72 -20.29
CA GLY A 201 10.41 -9.41 -20.78
C GLY A 201 11.18 -8.34 -20.02
N VAL A 202 10.69 -7.91 -18.84
CA VAL A 202 11.43 -6.99 -17.97
C VAL A 202 12.63 -7.69 -17.35
N THR A 203 13.81 -7.08 -17.43
CA THR A 203 14.96 -7.51 -16.65
C THR A 203 14.98 -6.82 -15.30
N ILE A 204 14.89 -7.59 -14.22
CA ILE A 204 14.90 -7.10 -12.84
C ILE A 204 16.25 -7.40 -12.21
N TYR A 205 16.90 -6.39 -11.62
CA TYR A 205 18.12 -6.54 -10.83
C TYR A 205 17.82 -6.14 -9.38
N GLU A 206 18.06 -7.06 -8.44
CA GLU A 206 18.03 -6.82 -7.00
C GLU A 206 19.44 -6.53 -6.47
N ASN A 207 19.54 -6.05 -5.22
CA ASN A 207 20.84 -5.67 -4.62
C ASN A 207 21.66 -4.72 -5.53
N SER A 208 20.95 -3.89 -6.29
CA SER A 208 21.49 -3.03 -7.35
C SER A 208 21.20 -1.56 -7.05
N ARG A 209 21.58 -1.13 -5.85
CA ARG A 209 21.38 0.23 -5.38
C ARG A 209 22.01 1.25 -6.33
N VAL A 210 21.19 2.14 -6.86
CA VAL A 210 21.65 3.27 -7.66
C VAL A 210 22.39 4.27 -6.76
N THR A 211 23.64 4.59 -7.12
CA THR A 211 24.52 5.48 -6.38
C THR A 211 24.56 6.88 -6.93
N SER A 212 24.45 7.03 -8.26
CA SER A 212 24.41 8.32 -8.97
C SER A 212 23.73 8.19 -10.32
N ILE A 213 23.31 9.31 -10.86
CA ILE A 213 22.66 9.41 -12.16
C ILE A 213 23.26 10.59 -12.91
N ASP A 214 23.75 10.35 -14.12
CA ASP A 214 24.11 11.38 -15.08
C ASP A 214 22.88 11.65 -15.95
N TYR A 215 22.27 12.82 -15.76
CA TYR A 215 21.03 13.23 -16.46
C TYR A 215 21.35 13.75 -17.87
N ASN A 216 22.03 12.95 -18.66
CA ASN A 216 22.29 13.20 -20.07
C ASN A 216 21.16 12.62 -20.96
N GLU A 217 21.29 12.73 -22.25
CA GLU A 217 20.44 12.04 -23.24
C GLU A 217 21.33 11.20 -24.16
N PRO A 218 21.38 9.85 -23.93
CA PRO A 218 20.69 9.04 -22.93
C PRO A 218 21.22 9.24 -21.51
N ALA A 219 20.38 8.94 -20.50
CA ALA A 219 20.79 8.98 -19.09
C ALA A 219 21.68 7.78 -18.74
N ILE A 220 22.66 7.98 -17.82
CA ILE A 220 23.50 6.90 -17.30
C ILE A 220 23.23 6.72 -15.81
N ILE A 221 22.81 5.53 -15.43
CA ILE A 221 22.41 5.17 -14.08
C ILE A 221 23.47 4.23 -13.50
N HIS A 222 24.19 4.69 -12.46
CA HIS A 222 25.31 3.96 -11.88
C HIS A 222 24.89 3.18 -10.63
N THR A 223 25.36 1.94 -10.53
CA THR A 223 25.38 1.13 -9.32
C THR A 223 26.82 0.89 -8.84
N ALA A 224 27.02 0.13 -7.76
CA ALA A 224 28.37 -0.18 -7.31
C ALA A 224 29.16 -1.06 -8.29
N ASN A 225 28.48 -1.93 -9.05
CA ASN A 225 29.12 -2.98 -9.85
C ASN A 225 28.78 -2.95 -11.35
N GLY A 226 27.90 -2.04 -11.77
CA GLY A 226 27.47 -1.94 -13.16
C GLY A 226 26.75 -0.61 -13.44
N GLN A 227 26.31 -0.42 -14.68
CA GLN A 227 25.56 0.77 -15.07
C GLN A 227 24.49 0.43 -16.12
N VAL A 228 23.46 1.28 -16.18
CA VAL A 228 22.44 1.22 -17.23
C VAL A 228 22.44 2.53 -18.00
N THR A 229 22.52 2.43 -19.33
CA THR A 229 22.29 3.57 -20.24
C THR A 229 20.86 3.48 -20.76
N ALA A 230 20.04 4.50 -20.53
CA ALA A 230 18.61 4.47 -20.86
C ALA A 230 18.15 5.75 -21.54
N LYS A 231 17.27 5.63 -22.56
CA LYS A 231 16.63 6.78 -23.22
C LYS A 231 15.66 7.49 -22.28
N THR A 232 14.99 6.72 -21.42
CA THR A 232 14.05 7.25 -20.42
C THR A 232 14.36 6.67 -19.04
N LEU A 233 14.34 7.51 -18.03
CA LEU A 233 14.53 7.14 -16.63
C LEU A 233 13.27 7.40 -15.83
N VAL A 234 12.80 6.40 -15.06
CA VAL A 234 11.69 6.50 -14.12
C VAL A 234 12.21 6.33 -12.70
N LEU A 235 11.97 7.30 -11.81
CA LEU A 235 12.30 7.21 -10.40
C LEU A 235 11.03 6.83 -9.60
N ALA A 236 11.00 5.59 -9.09
CA ALA A 236 9.90 5.01 -8.34
C ALA A 236 10.29 4.67 -6.89
N CYS A 237 11.14 5.52 -6.27
CA CYS A 237 11.82 5.25 -5.01
C CYS A 237 11.00 5.62 -3.75
N ASN A 238 9.83 6.27 -3.89
CA ASN A 238 9.00 6.72 -2.78
C ASN A 238 9.85 7.49 -1.73
N GLY A 239 9.62 7.28 -0.43
CA GLY A 239 10.36 7.88 0.67
C GLY A 239 11.84 7.50 0.75
N TYR A 240 12.29 6.53 -0.06
CA TYR A 240 13.69 6.07 -0.11
C TYR A 240 14.53 6.72 -1.21
N LEU A 241 14.01 7.74 -1.92
CA LEU A 241 14.73 8.44 -3.00
C LEU A 241 16.09 9.01 -2.55
N GLY A 242 16.17 9.47 -1.31
CA GLY A 242 17.40 10.03 -0.76
C GLY A 242 17.91 11.23 -1.56
N LYS A 243 19.19 11.21 -1.93
CA LYS A 243 19.87 12.30 -2.65
C LYS A 243 19.99 12.09 -4.16
N LEU A 244 19.41 11.01 -4.72
CA LEU A 244 19.52 10.66 -6.14
C LEU A 244 19.03 11.79 -7.06
N ASN A 245 17.95 12.45 -6.67
CA ASN A 245 17.45 13.64 -7.38
C ASN A 245 17.11 14.74 -6.36
N LYS A 246 17.95 15.77 -6.28
CA LYS A 246 17.82 16.86 -5.29
C LYS A 246 16.50 17.64 -5.46
N LYS A 247 16.02 17.83 -6.70
CA LYS A 247 14.79 18.56 -6.98
C LYS A 247 13.57 17.80 -6.49
N ALA A 248 13.50 16.50 -6.77
CA ALA A 248 12.42 15.63 -6.29
C ALA A 248 12.51 15.43 -4.77
N ALA A 249 13.70 15.18 -4.22
CA ALA A 249 13.90 14.99 -2.77
C ALA A 249 13.43 16.19 -1.95
N GLY A 250 13.58 17.43 -2.46
CA GLY A 250 13.08 18.64 -1.81
C GLY A 250 11.54 18.78 -1.78
N LYS A 251 10.81 17.86 -2.43
CA LYS A 251 9.33 17.81 -2.47
C LYS A 251 8.76 16.62 -1.70
N ILE A 252 9.60 15.79 -1.11
CA ILE A 252 9.22 14.59 -0.38
C ILE A 252 9.48 14.77 1.10
N MET A 253 8.48 14.54 1.92
CA MET A 253 8.61 14.41 3.37
C MET A 253 8.50 12.94 3.75
N PRO A 254 9.61 12.25 4.11
CA PRO A 254 9.55 10.86 4.54
C PRO A 254 8.86 10.75 5.89
N ILE A 255 7.84 9.90 5.98
CA ILE A 255 7.11 9.61 7.23
C ILE A 255 7.17 8.10 7.49
N ASN A 256 7.40 7.75 8.75
CA ASN A 256 7.36 6.35 9.18
C ASN A 256 5.98 6.01 9.73
N ASN A 257 5.45 4.89 9.30
CA ASN A 257 4.22 4.30 9.80
C ASN A 257 4.47 2.84 10.21
N PHE A 258 3.69 2.32 11.15
CA PHE A 258 3.96 1.05 11.82
C PHE A 258 2.75 0.13 11.78
N VAL A 259 3.03 -1.17 11.69
CA VAL A 259 2.02 -2.23 11.62
C VAL A 259 2.41 -3.36 12.58
N ILE A 260 1.41 -3.97 13.19
CA ILE A 260 1.56 -5.20 13.98
C ILE A 260 0.67 -6.30 13.43
N ALA A 261 1.01 -7.55 13.73
CA ALA A 261 0.10 -8.67 13.54
C ALA A 261 0.06 -9.50 14.84
N THR A 262 -1.14 -9.84 15.27
CA THR A 262 -1.37 -10.72 16.42
C THR A 262 -0.90 -12.14 16.11
N GLU A 263 -0.90 -13.02 17.11
CA GLU A 263 -0.99 -14.45 16.89
C GLU A 263 -2.30 -14.81 16.14
N PRO A 264 -2.41 -16.00 15.50
CA PRO A 264 -3.67 -16.43 14.89
C PRO A 264 -4.78 -16.46 15.94
N LEU A 265 -5.88 -15.80 15.65
CA LEU A 265 -7.04 -15.76 16.53
C LEU A 265 -7.94 -16.95 16.25
N PRO A 266 -8.68 -17.46 17.26
CA PRO A 266 -9.77 -18.39 17.01
C PRO A 266 -10.75 -17.80 16.00
N GLU A 267 -11.30 -18.62 15.10
CA GLU A 267 -12.19 -18.16 14.02
C GLU A 267 -13.35 -17.31 14.54
N GLN A 268 -13.99 -17.73 15.64
CA GLN A 268 -15.08 -16.96 16.24
C GLN A 268 -14.60 -15.59 16.74
N THR A 269 -13.44 -15.53 17.40
CA THR A 269 -12.87 -14.25 17.86
C THR A 269 -12.57 -13.33 16.67
N ALA A 270 -12.01 -13.85 15.58
CA ALA A 270 -11.75 -13.06 14.39
C ALA A 270 -13.05 -12.49 13.78
N ARG A 271 -14.10 -13.29 13.70
CA ARG A 271 -15.44 -12.86 13.24
C ARG A 271 -16.10 -11.86 14.19
N ASP A 272 -15.90 -12.00 15.49
CA ASP A 272 -16.41 -11.05 16.48
C ASP A 272 -15.72 -9.69 16.36
N LEU A 273 -14.47 -9.63 15.86
CA LEU A 273 -13.75 -8.37 15.60
C LEU A 273 -14.15 -7.73 14.27
N ILE A 274 -14.28 -8.52 13.20
CA ILE A 274 -14.66 -8.04 11.86
C ILE A 274 -15.59 -9.07 11.23
N ARG A 275 -16.88 -8.92 11.44
CA ARG A 275 -17.92 -9.88 11.04
C ARG A 275 -17.87 -10.25 9.55
N ASP A 276 -17.71 -9.24 8.71
CA ASP A 276 -17.81 -9.37 7.24
C ASP A 276 -16.44 -9.45 6.56
N ASP A 277 -15.35 -9.60 7.34
CA ASP A 277 -13.97 -9.73 6.87
C ASP A 277 -13.53 -8.59 5.91
N VAL A 278 -14.03 -7.39 6.14
CA VAL A 278 -13.69 -6.18 5.38
C VAL A 278 -12.44 -5.50 5.94
N GLY A 279 -11.78 -4.68 5.14
CA GLY A 279 -10.79 -3.75 5.65
C GLY A 279 -11.45 -2.63 6.45
N ALA A 280 -10.82 -2.16 7.51
CA ALA A 280 -11.33 -1.08 8.34
C ALA A 280 -10.29 0.02 8.53
N GLN A 281 -10.76 1.26 8.59
CA GLN A 281 -9.94 2.42 8.92
C GLN A 281 -10.76 3.45 9.67
N ASP A 282 -10.12 4.23 10.54
CA ASP A 282 -10.78 5.28 11.30
C ASP A 282 -10.57 6.68 10.68
N SER A 283 -11.31 7.67 11.20
CA SER A 283 -11.30 9.05 10.75
C SER A 283 -10.35 9.96 11.53
N LEU A 284 -9.37 9.41 12.25
CA LEU A 284 -8.39 10.20 12.99
C LEU A 284 -7.34 10.78 12.04
N PHE A 285 -6.72 11.91 12.41
CA PHE A 285 -5.65 12.52 11.63
C PHE A 285 -4.44 11.57 11.46
N VAL A 286 -4.03 10.91 12.54
CA VAL A 286 -3.14 9.74 12.51
C VAL A 286 -4.03 8.52 12.47
N ILE A 287 -4.32 8.08 11.27
CA ILE A 287 -5.27 7.03 10.97
C ILE A 287 -4.85 5.69 11.54
N ASN A 288 -5.77 4.98 12.18
CA ASN A 288 -5.65 3.55 12.42
C ASN A 288 -6.36 2.79 11.31
N TYR A 289 -5.77 1.70 10.87
CA TYR A 289 -6.34 0.83 9.84
C TYR A 289 -6.05 -0.62 10.17
N TRP A 290 -6.98 -1.50 9.87
CA TRP A 290 -6.80 -2.92 10.20
C TRP A 290 -7.63 -3.83 9.30
N ARG A 291 -7.26 -5.09 9.28
CA ARG A 291 -7.96 -6.17 8.61
C ARG A 291 -7.60 -7.52 9.22
N LEU A 292 -8.34 -8.56 8.90
CA LEU A 292 -7.91 -9.92 9.17
C LEU A 292 -7.01 -10.43 8.03
N SER A 293 -6.02 -11.24 8.37
CA SER A 293 -5.23 -12.01 7.40
C SER A 293 -5.89 -13.34 7.06
N GLY A 294 -5.39 -14.04 6.03
CA GLY A 294 -5.89 -15.36 5.64
C GLY A 294 -5.77 -16.42 6.73
N ASP A 295 -4.90 -16.26 7.70
CA ASP A 295 -4.74 -17.13 8.88
C ASP A 295 -5.35 -16.53 10.16
N ASN A 296 -6.35 -15.66 10.04
CA ASN A 296 -7.12 -15.04 11.12
C ASN A 296 -6.30 -14.19 12.11
N ARG A 297 -5.22 -13.57 11.70
CA ARG A 297 -4.52 -12.58 12.53
C ARG A 297 -5.16 -11.21 12.35
N LEU A 298 -5.24 -10.42 13.41
CA LEU A 298 -5.52 -9.00 13.26
C LEU A 298 -4.22 -8.30 12.83
N VAL A 299 -4.18 -7.84 11.58
CA VAL A 299 -3.13 -6.96 11.05
C VAL A 299 -3.58 -5.53 11.29
N PHE A 300 -2.87 -4.80 12.15
CA PHE A 300 -3.27 -3.47 12.61
C PHE A 300 -2.15 -2.46 12.38
N GLY A 301 -2.47 -1.39 11.66
CA GLY A 301 -1.59 -0.26 11.42
C GLY A 301 -2.02 0.96 12.23
N GLY A 302 -1.06 1.69 12.76
CA GLY A 302 -1.32 2.92 13.51
C GLY A 302 -0.05 3.55 14.06
N GLY A 303 -0.15 4.82 14.40
CA GLY A 303 0.96 5.61 14.87
C GLY A 303 1.89 6.07 13.75
N GLU A 304 2.46 7.24 13.93
CA GLU A 304 3.38 7.86 12.97
C GLU A 304 4.63 8.37 13.68
N ASN A 305 5.70 8.49 12.91
CA ASN A 305 6.93 9.09 13.38
C ASN A 305 7.60 9.89 12.24
N TYR A 306 7.86 11.16 12.50
CA TYR A 306 8.48 12.12 11.59
C TYR A 306 10.00 12.19 11.76
N THR A 307 10.59 11.29 12.52
CA THR A 307 12.04 11.19 12.72
C THR A 307 12.66 10.16 11.78
N SER A 308 13.98 10.16 11.66
CA SER A 308 14.70 9.15 10.88
C SER A 308 14.81 7.78 11.56
N LYS A 309 14.27 7.62 12.77
CA LYS A 309 14.41 6.39 13.58
C LYS A 309 13.05 5.80 13.88
N PHE A 310 12.95 4.49 13.80
CA PHE A 310 11.78 3.74 14.27
C PHE A 310 11.78 3.65 15.80
N PRO A 311 10.61 3.49 16.44
CA PRO A 311 10.53 3.14 17.86
C PRO A 311 11.33 1.85 18.15
N SER A 312 11.96 1.80 19.31
CA SER A 312 12.69 0.60 19.74
C SER A 312 11.79 -0.62 19.96
N ASP A 313 10.52 -0.37 20.31
CA ASP A 313 9.49 -1.38 20.48
C ASP A 313 8.22 -0.97 19.70
N ILE A 314 8.18 -1.40 18.43
CA ILE A 314 7.04 -1.16 17.53
C ILE A 314 5.79 -1.88 18.05
N LYS A 315 5.94 -3.11 18.58
CA LYS A 315 4.80 -3.91 19.03
C LYS A 315 4.02 -3.19 20.13
N SER A 316 4.68 -2.81 21.21
CA SER A 316 4.03 -2.06 22.31
C SER A 316 3.55 -0.67 21.87
N PHE A 317 4.21 -0.02 20.91
CA PHE A 317 3.81 1.28 20.41
C PHE A 317 2.46 1.22 19.69
N VAL A 318 2.28 0.29 18.76
CA VAL A 318 1.05 0.15 17.96
C VAL A 318 -0.06 -0.58 18.74
N GLN A 319 0.29 -1.55 19.61
CA GLN A 319 -0.67 -2.26 20.47
C GLN A 319 -1.52 -1.30 21.31
N LYS A 320 -0.94 -0.21 21.79
CA LYS A 320 -1.70 0.84 22.52
C LYS A 320 -2.81 1.46 21.69
N CYS A 321 -2.63 1.58 20.37
CA CYS A 321 -3.67 2.07 19.47
C CYS A 321 -4.75 1.00 19.24
N MET A 322 -4.33 -0.24 19.02
CA MET A 322 -5.23 -1.39 18.85
C MET A 322 -6.13 -1.61 20.06
N LEU A 323 -5.58 -1.54 21.27
CA LEU A 323 -6.34 -1.76 22.52
C LEU A 323 -7.35 -0.67 22.85
N LYS A 324 -7.27 0.51 22.26
CA LYS A 324 -8.33 1.53 22.34
C LYS A 324 -9.57 1.13 21.55
N ILE A 325 -9.40 0.33 20.49
CA ILE A 325 -10.49 -0.16 19.64
C ILE A 325 -10.97 -1.52 20.13
N TYR A 326 -10.04 -2.41 20.47
CA TYR A 326 -10.25 -3.79 20.86
C TYR A 326 -9.62 -4.11 22.23
N PRO A 327 -10.16 -3.58 23.34
CA PRO A 327 -9.62 -3.84 24.68
C PRO A 327 -9.65 -5.34 25.08
N GLN A 328 -10.54 -6.11 24.47
CA GLN A 328 -10.64 -7.57 24.65
C GLN A 328 -9.40 -8.34 24.17
N LEU A 329 -8.52 -7.72 23.37
CA LEU A 329 -7.26 -8.31 22.93
C LEU A 329 -6.07 -8.01 23.84
N GLN A 330 -6.31 -7.58 25.09
CA GLN A 330 -5.25 -7.21 26.04
C GLN A 330 -4.21 -8.32 26.27
N ASP A 331 -4.67 -9.57 26.33
CA ASP A 331 -3.83 -10.74 26.57
C ASP A 331 -3.37 -11.44 25.27
N THR A 332 -3.77 -10.92 24.12
CA THR A 332 -3.39 -11.48 22.82
C THR A 332 -1.93 -11.15 22.50
N LYS A 333 -1.18 -12.17 22.14
CA LYS A 333 0.23 -12.02 21.79
C LYS A 333 0.39 -11.30 20.45
N ILE A 334 1.33 -10.37 20.38
CA ILE A 334 1.75 -9.72 19.12
C ILE A 334 2.96 -10.48 18.57
N ASP A 335 2.75 -11.25 17.52
CA ASP A 335 3.82 -12.04 16.91
C ASP A 335 4.77 -11.16 16.09
N TYR A 336 4.25 -10.23 15.31
CA TYR A 336 5.04 -9.39 14.41
C TYR A 336 4.82 -7.89 14.67
N GLY A 337 5.88 -7.11 14.45
CA GLY A 337 5.81 -5.65 14.46
C GLY A 337 6.86 -5.07 13.53
N TRP A 338 6.43 -4.27 12.53
CA TRP A 338 7.32 -3.70 11.53
C TRP A 338 6.92 -2.28 11.15
N GLY A 339 7.78 -1.61 10.41
CA GLY A 339 7.52 -0.27 9.91
C GLY A 339 7.95 -0.09 8.47
N GLY A 340 7.44 0.95 7.85
CA GLY A 340 7.80 1.39 6.52
C GLY A 340 7.89 2.91 6.44
N THR A 341 8.74 3.40 5.53
CA THR A 341 8.86 4.83 5.24
C THR A 341 8.13 5.13 3.94
N LEU A 342 7.22 6.07 3.98
CA LEU A 342 6.46 6.55 2.82
C LEU A 342 6.76 8.02 2.55
N ALA A 343 6.49 8.48 1.33
CA ALA A 343 6.60 9.87 0.92
C ALA A 343 5.25 10.58 1.02
N ILE A 344 5.24 11.75 1.62
CA ILE A 344 4.11 12.69 1.63
C ILE A 344 4.53 14.01 1.02
#